data_c371627f176988eb731b731ab311a6fd
#
_entry.id   c371627f176988eb731b731ab311a6fd
#
_cell.length_a   1.000
_cell.length_b   1.000
_cell.length_c   1.000
_cell.angle_alpha   90.00
_cell.angle_beta   90.00
_cell.angle_gamma   90.00
#
_symmetry.space_group_name_H-M   'P 1'
#
loop_
_entity.id
_entity.type
_entity.pdbx_description
1 polymer ?
#
loop_
_entity_poly.entity_id
_entity_poly.type
_entity_poly.pdbx_seq_one_letter_code
_entity_poly.pdbx_strand_id
1 'polypeptide(L)'
;MPTWEFACSETIDANVSIASGTVSLTASPTDVVTVEIHKGRSNDDDDQLADDVSVDYSDRHLVIAELPKRGLGWRNSNLHVAITMPAASRAAVQAASADVTCRGEYSGVDIRTASGKIDVETVRGPAEISTMSGGVQLQEAVEPTVQTASGRISIRHATGDVITRTASGNISIGVADASVTARTASSQVRVLSITRGRGDLNSVSGDIEVRVVPGTGVFLDLASVTGRVTSDLASFDQEDGDAELQLVCRTVSGSLHVARANSAEMAI
;
A
#
# COMPACT_ATOMS: atom_id res chain seq x y z
N MET A 1 28.93 4.00 -12.67
CA MET A 1 27.55 3.58 -12.37
C MET A 1 27.25 2.39 -13.25
N PRO A 2 27.16 1.20 -12.73
CA PRO A 2 26.75 0.05 -13.52
C PRO A 2 25.28 0.20 -13.91
N THR A 3 25.04 0.13 -15.21
CA THR A 3 23.72 0.19 -15.85
C THR A 3 23.56 -1.04 -16.73
N TRP A 4 22.43 -1.70 -16.61
CA TRP A 4 22.07 -2.82 -17.47
C TRP A 4 20.82 -2.43 -18.29
N GLU A 5 20.84 -2.79 -19.55
CA GLU A 5 19.74 -2.54 -20.47
C GLU A 5 19.33 -3.86 -21.13
N PHE A 6 18.03 -4.16 -21.09
CA PHE A 6 17.48 -5.36 -21.71
C PHE A 6 16.34 -4.97 -22.63
N ALA A 7 16.40 -5.40 -23.87
CA ALA A 7 15.29 -5.19 -24.81
C ALA A 7 14.07 -6.00 -24.35
N CYS A 8 12.93 -5.35 -24.27
CA CYS A 8 11.69 -5.96 -23.82
C CYS A 8 10.50 -5.28 -24.50
N SER A 9 9.72 -6.04 -25.27
CA SER A 9 8.51 -5.55 -25.94
C SER A 9 7.20 -5.85 -25.19
N GLU A 10 7.30 -6.55 -24.07
CA GLU A 10 6.14 -6.99 -23.28
C GLU A 10 6.33 -6.64 -21.80
N THR A 11 5.26 -6.82 -21.02
CA THR A 11 5.30 -6.67 -19.55
C THR A 11 6.23 -7.68 -18.91
N ILE A 12 6.88 -7.30 -17.81
CA ILE A 12 7.83 -8.13 -17.08
C ILE A 12 7.40 -8.34 -15.64
N ASP A 13 7.99 -9.36 -15.02
CA ASP A 13 7.96 -9.58 -13.58
C ASP A 13 9.30 -9.18 -12.98
N ALA A 14 9.34 -8.08 -12.23
CA ALA A 14 10.55 -7.60 -11.58
C ALA A 14 10.57 -8.03 -10.10
N ASN A 15 11.61 -8.76 -9.71
CA ASN A 15 11.83 -9.23 -8.34
C ASN A 15 13.11 -8.57 -7.78
N VAL A 16 12.98 -7.78 -6.72
CA VAL A 16 14.09 -7.08 -6.08
C VAL A 16 14.23 -7.53 -4.64
N SER A 17 15.41 -8.00 -4.28
CA SER A 17 15.74 -8.43 -2.91
C SER A 17 17.02 -7.74 -2.44
N ILE A 18 16.88 -6.80 -1.48
CA ILE A 18 18.00 -6.05 -0.91
C ILE A 18 17.90 -5.98 0.61
N ALA A 19 19.03 -5.82 1.28
CA ALA A 19 19.02 -5.65 2.73
C ALA A 19 18.61 -4.23 3.12
N SER A 20 19.23 -3.20 2.52
CA SER A 20 18.94 -1.82 2.90
C SER A 20 19.17 -0.82 1.75
N GLY A 21 18.46 0.30 1.78
CA GLY A 21 18.64 1.36 0.79
C GLY A 21 17.35 1.94 0.24
N THR A 22 17.32 2.18 -1.06
CA THR A 22 16.12 2.65 -1.76
C THR A 22 15.87 1.83 -3.02
N VAL A 23 14.60 1.56 -3.30
CA VAL A 23 14.14 0.92 -4.52
C VAL A 23 13.16 1.85 -5.22
N SER A 24 13.54 2.31 -6.41
CA SER A 24 12.71 3.17 -7.25
C SER A 24 12.33 2.40 -8.50
N LEU A 25 11.06 2.08 -8.64
CA LEU A 25 10.49 1.40 -9.80
C LEU A 25 9.67 2.39 -10.60
N THR A 26 9.92 2.49 -11.91
CA THR A 26 9.18 3.36 -12.82
C THR A 26 8.60 2.53 -13.96
N ALA A 27 7.29 2.36 -13.95
CA ALA A 27 6.56 1.73 -15.04
C ALA A 27 6.14 2.81 -16.05
N SER A 28 6.68 2.74 -17.25
CA SER A 28 6.47 3.74 -18.31
C SER A 28 6.33 3.08 -19.68
N PRO A 29 5.79 3.77 -20.69
CA PRO A 29 5.78 3.26 -22.06
C PRO A 29 7.22 3.16 -22.60
N THR A 30 7.82 1.98 -22.52
CA THR A 30 9.19 1.69 -23.00
C THR A 30 9.28 0.25 -23.47
N ASP A 31 10.19 -0.03 -24.37
CA ASP A 31 10.58 -1.36 -24.88
C ASP A 31 11.94 -1.79 -24.34
N VAL A 32 12.46 -1.08 -23.35
CA VAL A 32 13.74 -1.39 -22.70
C VAL A 32 13.58 -1.38 -21.20
N VAL A 33 14.07 -2.42 -20.57
CA VAL A 33 14.23 -2.46 -19.11
C VAL A 33 15.61 -1.89 -18.80
N THR A 34 15.64 -0.83 -18.00
CA THR A 34 16.88 -0.23 -17.54
C THR A 34 17.02 -0.43 -16.04
N VAL A 35 18.17 -0.93 -15.61
CA VAL A 35 18.51 -1.13 -14.20
C VAL A 35 19.74 -0.30 -13.87
N GLU A 36 19.64 0.56 -12.90
CA GLU A 36 20.73 1.38 -12.36
C GLU A 36 20.91 1.07 -10.89
N ILE A 37 22.13 0.74 -10.47
CA ILE A 37 22.42 0.42 -9.08
C ILE A 37 23.64 1.22 -8.61
N HIS A 38 23.50 1.86 -7.43
CA HIS A 38 24.61 2.56 -6.81
C HIS A 38 24.70 2.26 -5.31
N LYS A 39 25.87 2.41 -4.73
CA LYS A 39 26.07 2.42 -3.28
C LYS A 39 25.95 3.85 -2.74
N GLY A 40 25.11 4.05 -1.75
CA GLY A 40 25.06 5.32 -1.02
C GLY A 40 26.32 5.51 -0.19
N ARG A 41 27.09 6.57 -0.49
CA ARG A 41 28.22 7.10 0.31
C ARG A 41 29.68 6.71 0.00
N SER A 42 30.00 6.13 -1.12
CA SER A 42 31.44 6.04 -1.42
C SER A 42 31.70 6.21 -2.91
N ASN A 43 32.48 7.20 -3.28
CA ASN A 43 32.90 7.45 -4.66
C ASN A 43 33.95 6.43 -5.17
N ASP A 44 34.41 5.49 -4.33
CA ASP A 44 35.54 4.61 -4.64
C ASP A 44 35.16 3.12 -4.81
N ASP A 45 33.88 2.73 -4.61
CA ASP A 45 33.51 1.30 -4.53
C ASP A 45 32.58 0.80 -5.65
N ASP A 46 32.39 1.53 -6.74
CA ASP A 46 31.57 1.08 -7.87
C ASP A 46 32.12 -0.19 -8.56
N ASP A 47 33.43 -0.41 -8.50
CA ASP A 47 34.09 -1.60 -9.08
C ASP A 47 33.73 -2.92 -8.34
N GLN A 48 33.27 -2.84 -7.08
CA GLN A 48 32.87 -4.02 -6.28
C GLN A 48 31.35 -4.29 -6.28
N LEU A 49 30.59 -3.50 -7.03
CA LEU A 49 29.13 -3.64 -7.06
C LEU A 49 28.70 -4.95 -7.72
N ALA A 50 29.44 -5.40 -8.73
CA ALA A 50 29.19 -6.66 -9.44
C ALA A 50 29.37 -7.90 -8.52
N ASP A 51 30.20 -7.78 -7.48
CA ASP A 51 30.42 -8.86 -6.48
C ASP A 51 29.34 -8.85 -5.38
N ASP A 52 28.60 -7.77 -5.21
CA ASP A 52 27.62 -7.59 -4.15
C ASP A 52 26.17 -7.78 -4.60
N VAL A 53 25.88 -7.64 -5.90
CA VAL A 53 24.52 -7.71 -6.46
C VAL A 53 24.52 -8.54 -7.73
N SER A 54 23.59 -9.49 -7.82
CA SER A 54 23.30 -10.17 -9.07
C SER A 54 22.13 -9.50 -9.78
N VAL A 55 22.26 -9.30 -11.08
CA VAL A 55 21.19 -8.84 -11.97
C VAL A 55 21.04 -9.88 -13.06
N ASP A 56 19.89 -10.53 -13.10
CA ASP A 56 19.56 -11.55 -14.11
C ASP A 56 18.24 -11.19 -14.79
N TYR A 57 18.24 -11.29 -16.11
CA TYR A 57 17.04 -11.08 -16.90
C TYR A 57 16.87 -12.23 -17.89
N SER A 58 15.86 -13.05 -17.66
CA SER A 58 15.51 -14.18 -18.52
C SER A 58 14.00 -14.38 -18.55
N ASP A 59 13.47 -14.75 -19.73
CA ASP A 59 12.06 -15.07 -19.91
C ASP A 59 11.09 -14.02 -19.34
N ARG A 60 11.41 -12.72 -19.47
CA ARG A 60 10.65 -11.58 -18.92
C ARG A 60 10.67 -11.48 -17.38
N HIS A 61 11.51 -12.24 -16.72
CA HIS A 61 11.75 -12.12 -15.29
C HIS A 61 13.05 -11.36 -15.05
N LEU A 62 12.96 -10.23 -14.39
CA LEU A 62 14.10 -9.49 -13.86
C LEU A 62 14.29 -9.86 -12.40
N VAL A 63 15.45 -10.39 -12.06
CA VAL A 63 15.80 -10.72 -10.68
C VAL A 63 17.01 -9.91 -10.25
N ILE A 64 16.85 -9.10 -9.21
CA ILE A 64 17.93 -8.35 -8.58
C ILE A 64 18.05 -8.85 -7.15
N ALA A 65 19.21 -9.40 -6.81
CA ALA A 65 19.44 -9.93 -5.48
C ALA A 65 20.78 -9.45 -4.91
N GLU A 66 20.75 -8.94 -3.69
CA GLU A 66 21.98 -8.68 -2.93
C GLU A 66 22.61 -10.01 -2.52
N LEU A 67 23.88 -10.22 -2.86
CA LEU A 67 24.61 -11.46 -2.58
C LEU A 67 25.09 -11.47 -1.12
N PRO A 68 25.05 -12.65 -0.47
CA PRO A 68 25.55 -12.78 0.90
C PRO A 68 27.06 -12.56 0.95
N LYS A 69 27.50 -11.60 1.74
CA LYS A 69 28.93 -11.26 1.89
C LYS A 69 29.70 -12.35 2.65
N ARG A 70 30.80 -12.80 2.06
CA ARG A 70 31.77 -13.71 2.71
C ARG A 70 32.69 -12.88 3.63
N GLY A 71 32.37 -12.76 4.94
CA GLY A 71 33.26 -12.11 5.92
C GLY A 71 32.55 -11.61 7.18
N LEU A 72 33.29 -11.45 8.28
CA LEU A 72 32.80 -11.01 9.61
C LEU A 72 32.55 -9.49 9.71
N GLY A 73 32.24 -8.80 8.66
CA GLY A 73 31.97 -7.37 8.67
C GLY A 73 30.51 -7.06 8.33
N TRP A 74 29.73 -6.58 9.32
CA TRP A 74 28.41 -5.99 9.10
C TRP A 74 28.59 -4.61 8.43
N ARG A 75 28.86 -4.58 7.13
CA ARG A 75 28.77 -3.33 6.36
C ARG A 75 27.37 -3.25 5.78
N ASN A 76 26.55 -2.34 6.29
CA ASN A 76 25.28 -2.01 5.68
C ASN A 76 25.56 -1.50 4.26
N SER A 77 25.25 -2.32 3.27
CA SER A 77 25.20 -1.87 1.89
C SER A 77 23.91 -1.06 1.75
N ASN A 78 24.07 0.26 1.69
CA ASN A 78 22.95 1.15 1.37
C ASN A 78 22.87 1.20 -0.16
N LEU A 79 22.04 0.34 -0.75
CA LEU A 79 21.89 0.22 -2.20
C LEU A 79 20.79 1.15 -2.69
N HIS A 80 21.07 1.87 -3.75
CA HIS A 80 20.06 2.61 -4.52
C HIS A 80 19.82 1.86 -5.82
N VAL A 81 18.65 1.24 -5.93
CA VAL A 81 18.23 0.49 -7.10
C VAL A 81 17.15 1.27 -7.82
N ALA A 82 17.42 1.69 -9.05
CA ALA A 82 16.43 2.33 -9.91
C ALA A 82 16.17 1.42 -11.13
N ILE A 83 14.89 1.14 -11.38
CA ILE A 83 14.45 0.27 -12.47
C ILE A 83 13.39 1.01 -13.27
N THR A 84 13.62 1.11 -14.57
CA THR A 84 12.59 1.53 -15.53
C THR A 84 12.14 0.30 -16.33
N MET A 85 10.83 0.09 -16.40
CA MET A 85 10.25 -1.09 -17.03
C MET A 85 8.97 -0.75 -17.80
N PRO A 86 8.49 -1.61 -18.70
CA PRO A 86 7.23 -1.43 -19.39
C PRO A 86 6.04 -1.21 -18.43
N ALA A 87 5.10 -0.35 -18.83
CA ALA A 87 3.85 -0.16 -18.09
C ALA A 87 3.08 -1.47 -17.95
N ALA A 88 2.24 -1.57 -16.92
CA ALA A 88 1.49 -2.77 -16.56
C ALA A 88 2.37 -4.01 -16.23
N SER A 89 3.65 -3.83 -15.94
CA SER A 89 4.52 -4.86 -15.40
C SER A 89 4.16 -5.19 -13.94
N ARG A 90 4.63 -6.34 -13.44
CA ARG A 90 4.47 -6.72 -12.04
C ARG A 90 5.76 -6.44 -11.27
N ALA A 91 5.63 -6.01 -10.01
CA ALA A 91 6.75 -5.73 -9.15
C ALA A 91 6.67 -6.50 -7.83
N ALA A 92 7.75 -7.16 -7.45
CA ALA A 92 7.91 -7.77 -6.14
C ALA A 92 9.18 -7.23 -5.48
N VAL A 93 9.07 -6.70 -4.26
CA VAL A 93 10.20 -6.13 -3.52
C VAL A 93 10.27 -6.74 -2.13
N GLN A 94 11.42 -7.29 -1.79
CA GLN A 94 11.73 -7.79 -0.45
C GLN A 94 12.93 -7.02 0.11
N ALA A 95 12.76 -6.39 1.26
CA ALA A 95 13.82 -5.63 1.88
C ALA A 95 13.78 -5.74 3.40
N ALA A 96 14.92 -5.60 4.06
CA ALA A 96 14.92 -5.46 5.51
C ALA A 96 14.68 -3.98 5.90
N SER A 97 15.38 -3.04 5.27
CA SER A 97 15.26 -1.62 5.57
C SER A 97 15.44 -0.77 4.31
N ALA A 98 14.40 -0.60 3.54
CA ALA A 98 14.46 0.20 2.32
C ALA A 98 13.20 1.03 2.10
N ASP A 99 13.38 2.24 1.57
CA ASP A 99 12.29 3.01 1.04
C ASP A 99 11.97 2.50 -0.38
N VAL A 100 10.69 2.23 -0.63
CA VAL A 100 10.21 1.70 -1.92
C VAL A 100 9.28 2.71 -2.57
N THR A 101 9.59 3.10 -3.79
CA THR A 101 8.77 4.01 -4.59
C THR A 101 8.42 3.34 -5.91
N CYS A 102 7.12 3.21 -6.19
CA CYS A 102 6.59 2.66 -7.45
C CYS A 102 5.82 3.76 -8.17
N ARG A 103 6.33 4.22 -9.31
CA ARG A 103 5.71 5.23 -10.17
C ARG A 103 5.16 4.61 -11.45
N GLY A 104 4.02 5.13 -11.90
CA GLY A 104 3.31 4.61 -13.08
C GLY A 104 2.31 3.51 -12.72
N GLU A 105 1.93 2.73 -13.72
CA GLU A 105 0.86 1.74 -13.62
C GLU A 105 1.40 0.31 -13.60
N TYR A 106 0.99 -0.46 -12.60
CA TYR A 106 1.39 -1.85 -12.39
C TYR A 106 0.19 -2.79 -12.51
N SER A 107 0.41 -3.99 -13.06
CA SER A 107 -0.59 -5.08 -13.05
C SER A 107 -0.71 -5.76 -11.69
N GLY A 108 0.30 -5.66 -10.85
CA GLY A 108 0.31 -6.16 -9.48
C GLY A 108 1.58 -5.78 -8.74
N VAL A 109 1.48 -5.68 -7.41
CA VAL A 109 2.60 -5.30 -6.55
C VAL A 109 2.61 -6.18 -5.30
N ASP A 110 3.78 -6.75 -4.96
CA ASP A 110 4.03 -7.47 -3.70
C ASP A 110 5.25 -6.84 -2.99
N ILE A 111 5.04 -6.08 -1.92
CA ILE A 111 6.12 -5.41 -1.20
C ILE A 111 6.18 -5.90 0.23
N ARG A 112 7.34 -6.43 0.61
CA ARG A 112 7.61 -6.87 1.98
C ARG A 112 8.88 -6.19 2.50
N THR A 113 8.74 -5.42 3.58
CA THR A 113 9.89 -4.77 4.24
C THR A 113 9.73 -4.81 5.75
N ALA A 114 10.82 -4.79 6.50
CA ALA A 114 10.73 -4.60 7.94
C ALA A 114 10.61 -3.11 8.29
N SER A 115 11.31 -2.22 7.58
CA SER A 115 11.20 -0.78 7.79
C SER A 115 11.45 0.01 6.51
N GLY A 116 10.94 1.22 6.44
CA GLY A 116 11.03 2.11 5.29
C GLY A 116 9.67 2.62 4.82
N LYS A 117 9.68 3.69 4.09
CA LYS A 117 8.47 4.26 3.48
C LYS A 117 8.15 3.53 2.19
N ILE A 118 6.88 3.20 2.00
CA ILE A 118 6.36 2.61 0.77
C ILE A 118 5.40 3.61 0.11
N ASP A 119 5.68 3.98 -1.13
CA ASP A 119 4.88 4.92 -1.91
C ASP A 119 4.58 4.30 -3.28
N VAL A 120 3.32 3.97 -3.53
CA VAL A 120 2.87 3.30 -4.76
C VAL A 120 1.82 4.15 -5.45
N GLU A 121 1.99 4.38 -6.74
CA GLU A 121 1.09 5.24 -7.51
C GLU A 121 -0.17 4.48 -7.95
N THR A 122 -0.09 3.61 -8.93
CA THR A 122 -1.28 2.95 -9.48
C THR A 122 -1.09 1.44 -9.65
N VAL A 123 -2.03 0.65 -9.11
CA VAL A 123 -2.05 -0.80 -9.25
C VAL A 123 -3.41 -1.26 -9.77
N ARG A 124 -3.43 -1.87 -10.96
CA ARG A 124 -4.67 -2.36 -11.61
C ARG A 124 -5.07 -3.78 -11.21
N GLY A 125 -4.25 -4.46 -10.46
CA GLY A 125 -4.51 -5.80 -9.94
C GLY A 125 -4.26 -5.89 -8.45
N PRO A 126 -3.84 -7.07 -7.93
CA PRO A 126 -3.59 -7.23 -6.50
C PRO A 126 -2.40 -6.39 -6.03
N ALA A 127 -2.59 -5.68 -4.91
CA ALA A 127 -1.55 -4.93 -4.23
C ALA A 127 -1.36 -5.50 -2.82
N GLU A 128 -0.34 -6.35 -2.63
CA GLU A 128 -0.01 -6.93 -1.34
C GLU A 128 1.16 -6.18 -0.71
N ILE A 129 0.93 -5.47 0.39
CA ILE A 129 1.97 -4.68 1.07
C ILE A 129 2.04 -5.08 2.53
N SER A 130 3.22 -5.50 2.95
CA SER A 130 3.49 -5.88 4.34
C SER A 130 4.75 -5.19 4.87
N THR A 131 4.63 -4.49 6.00
CA THR A 131 5.77 -3.88 6.69
C THR A 131 5.64 -4.03 8.19
N MET A 132 6.75 -4.05 8.92
CA MET A 132 6.70 -4.00 10.38
C MET A 132 6.61 -2.56 10.89
N SER A 133 7.43 -1.67 10.33
CA SER A 133 7.52 -0.29 10.82
C SER A 133 7.80 0.64 9.64
N GLY A 134 6.76 1.09 9.01
CA GLY A 134 6.89 1.99 7.86
C GLY A 134 5.54 2.57 7.46
N GLY A 135 5.55 3.77 6.89
CA GLY A 135 4.35 4.35 6.32
C GLY A 135 4.09 3.79 4.93
N VAL A 136 2.84 3.45 4.66
CA VAL A 136 2.37 3.00 3.34
C VAL A 136 1.47 4.07 2.74
N GLN A 137 1.80 4.54 1.57
CA GLN A 137 0.99 5.44 0.75
C GLN A 137 0.66 4.75 -0.56
N LEU A 138 -0.62 4.66 -0.89
CA LEU A 138 -1.13 4.05 -2.11
C LEU A 138 -2.11 5.04 -2.74
N GLN A 139 -1.81 5.49 -3.97
CA GLN A 139 -2.65 6.50 -4.62
C GLN A 139 -3.91 5.87 -5.20
N GLU A 140 -3.76 4.85 -6.04
CA GLU A 140 -4.88 4.15 -6.66
C GLU A 140 -4.61 2.64 -6.70
N ALA A 141 -5.56 1.83 -6.26
CA ALA A 141 -5.47 0.38 -6.35
C ALA A 141 -6.85 -0.27 -6.53
N VAL A 142 -6.86 -1.42 -7.16
CA VAL A 142 -8.10 -2.19 -7.33
C VAL A 142 -8.41 -2.98 -6.07
N GLU A 143 -7.50 -3.85 -5.63
CA GLU A 143 -7.70 -4.72 -4.47
C GLU A 143 -6.50 -4.67 -3.50
N PRO A 144 -6.36 -3.56 -2.73
CA PRO A 144 -5.25 -3.43 -1.82
C PRO A 144 -5.41 -4.26 -0.54
N THR A 145 -4.39 -5.06 -0.24
CA THR A 145 -4.19 -5.70 1.05
C THR A 145 -2.94 -5.13 1.70
N VAL A 146 -3.12 -4.34 2.77
CA VAL A 146 -2.01 -3.66 3.43
C VAL A 146 -1.94 -4.07 4.90
N GLN A 147 -0.77 -4.53 5.33
CA GLN A 147 -0.53 -4.94 6.71
C GLN A 147 0.71 -4.23 7.26
N THR A 148 0.60 -3.69 8.47
CA THR A 148 1.75 -3.13 9.19
C THR A 148 1.63 -3.42 10.70
N ALA A 149 2.72 -3.54 11.40
CA ALA A 149 2.66 -3.59 12.86
C ALA A 149 2.60 -2.17 13.45
N SER A 150 3.42 -1.24 12.93
CA SER A 150 3.52 0.11 13.49
C SER A 150 3.80 1.12 12.38
N GLY A 151 2.77 1.53 11.66
CA GLY A 151 2.92 2.48 10.57
C GLY A 151 1.58 3.04 10.12
N ARG A 152 1.62 4.22 9.53
CA ARG A 152 0.43 4.82 8.92
C ARG A 152 0.13 4.12 7.59
N ILE A 153 -1.13 3.76 7.39
CA ILE A 153 -1.66 3.31 6.10
C ILE A 153 -2.50 4.44 5.52
N SER A 154 -2.18 4.87 4.31
CA SER A 154 -2.93 5.87 3.57
C SER A 154 -3.22 5.35 2.17
N ILE A 155 -4.49 5.13 1.87
CA ILE A 155 -4.98 4.73 0.55
C ILE A 155 -5.87 5.87 0.06
N ARG A 156 -5.52 6.47 -1.09
CA ARG A 156 -6.30 7.58 -1.63
C ARG A 156 -7.58 7.09 -2.29
N HIS A 157 -7.48 6.15 -3.20
CA HIS A 157 -8.62 5.60 -3.93
C HIS A 157 -8.49 4.09 -4.11
N ALA A 158 -9.54 3.37 -3.78
CA ALA A 158 -9.66 1.93 -4.03
C ALA A 158 -10.96 1.65 -4.79
N THR A 159 -10.85 1.00 -5.94
CA THR A 159 -12.01 0.70 -6.80
C THR A 159 -12.65 -0.65 -6.49
N GLY A 160 -11.93 -1.56 -5.83
CA GLY A 160 -12.42 -2.84 -5.33
C GLY A 160 -12.24 -2.97 -3.81
N ASP A 161 -12.24 -4.21 -3.32
CA ASP A 161 -12.23 -4.49 -1.89
C ASP A 161 -10.91 -4.13 -1.22
N VAL A 162 -10.99 -3.46 -0.07
CA VAL A 162 -9.84 -3.01 0.70
C VAL A 162 -9.70 -3.85 1.97
N ILE A 163 -8.50 -4.38 2.19
CA ILE A 163 -8.15 -5.06 3.44
C ILE A 163 -6.96 -4.36 4.09
N THR A 164 -7.15 -3.78 5.28
CA THR A 164 -6.08 -3.13 6.03
C THR A 164 -5.99 -3.68 7.45
N ARG A 165 -4.75 -3.93 7.90
CA ARG A 165 -4.48 -4.38 9.28
C ARG A 165 -3.28 -3.66 9.84
N THR A 166 -3.42 -3.15 11.07
CA THR A 166 -2.29 -2.59 11.82
C THR A 166 -2.44 -2.90 13.31
N ALA A 167 -1.36 -2.98 14.05
CA ALA A 167 -1.45 -3.01 15.50
C ALA A 167 -1.47 -1.58 16.06
N SER A 168 -0.63 -0.70 15.55
CA SER A 168 -0.44 0.65 16.10
C SER A 168 -0.09 1.64 14.99
N GLY A 169 -1.07 2.10 14.27
CA GLY A 169 -0.88 3.07 13.18
C GLY A 169 -2.22 3.51 12.59
N ASN A 170 -2.34 4.78 12.25
CA ASN A 170 -3.58 5.30 11.70
C ASN A 170 -3.85 4.71 10.32
N ILE A 171 -5.11 4.36 10.08
CA ILE A 171 -5.60 3.93 8.78
C ILE A 171 -6.45 5.08 8.22
N SER A 172 -6.10 5.54 7.02
CA SER A 172 -6.83 6.57 6.28
C SER A 172 -7.13 6.07 4.88
N ILE A 173 -8.40 5.98 4.55
CA ILE A 173 -8.89 5.60 3.21
C ILE A 173 -9.67 6.80 2.69
N GLY A 174 -9.27 7.34 1.55
CA GLY A 174 -9.96 8.46 0.91
C GLY A 174 -11.28 8.01 0.31
N VAL A 175 -11.24 7.38 -0.84
CA VAL A 175 -12.42 6.87 -1.54
C VAL A 175 -12.36 5.36 -1.63
N ALA A 176 -13.44 4.68 -1.26
CA ALA A 176 -13.63 3.25 -1.44
C ALA A 176 -14.93 3.01 -2.21
N ASP A 177 -14.81 2.42 -3.39
CA ASP A 177 -15.96 2.12 -4.26
C ASP A 177 -16.61 0.76 -3.96
N ALA A 178 -16.00 -0.03 -3.07
CA ALA A 178 -16.44 -1.37 -2.69
C ALA A 178 -16.22 -1.60 -1.18
N SER A 179 -16.13 -2.87 -0.76
CA SER A 179 -16.05 -3.25 0.64
C SER A 179 -14.73 -2.80 1.30
N VAL A 180 -14.79 -2.45 2.58
CA VAL A 180 -13.64 -2.07 3.39
C VAL A 180 -13.57 -2.93 4.64
N THR A 181 -12.47 -3.65 4.81
CA THR A 181 -12.13 -4.33 6.05
C THR A 181 -10.92 -3.65 6.68
N ALA A 182 -11.11 -2.98 7.82
CA ALA A 182 -10.02 -2.31 8.54
C ALA A 182 -9.96 -2.79 9.99
N ARG A 183 -8.80 -3.25 10.41
CA ARG A 183 -8.57 -3.73 11.78
C ARG A 183 -7.35 -3.08 12.39
N THR A 184 -7.53 -2.52 13.60
CA THR A 184 -6.43 -1.96 14.38
C THR A 184 -6.57 -2.32 15.85
N ALA A 185 -5.46 -2.39 16.57
CA ALA A 185 -5.54 -2.50 18.03
C ALA A 185 -5.58 -1.13 18.70
N SER A 186 -4.79 -0.16 18.22
CA SER A 186 -4.59 1.10 18.97
C SER A 186 -4.39 2.28 18.04
N SER A 187 -5.42 2.66 17.30
CA SER A 187 -5.31 3.79 16.36
C SER A 187 -6.65 4.20 15.76
N GLN A 188 -6.66 5.38 15.18
CA GLN A 188 -7.81 5.89 14.44
C GLN A 188 -7.95 5.21 13.06
N VAL A 189 -9.19 4.85 12.74
CA VAL A 189 -9.60 4.44 11.39
C VAL A 189 -10.47 5.54 10.79
N ARG A 190 -10.09 6.06 9.65
CA ARG A 190 -10.85 7.07 8.92
C ARG A 190 -11.11 6.61 7.49
N VAL A 191 -12.38 6.60 7.09
CA VAL A 191 -12.83 6.38 5.71
C VAL A 191 -13.59 7.62 5.27
N LEU A 192 -13.04 8.38 4.32
CA LEU A 192 -13.61 9.69 3.92
C LEU A 192 -14.79 9.55 2.95
N SER A 193 -14.84 8.45 2.19
CA SER A 193 -15.97 8.17 1.31
C SER A 193 -16.07 6.67 1.07
N ILE A 194 -17.23 6.10 1.33
CA ILE A 194 -17.56 4.73 0.94
C ILE A 194 -18.88 4.71 0.20
N THR A 195 -18.93 3.98 -0.93
CA THR A 195 -20.04 4.00 -1.86
C THR A 195 -21.00 2.84 -1.64
N ARG A 196 -20.48 1.60 -1.58
CA ARG A 196 -21.30 0.39 -1.54
C ARG A 196 -20.54 -0.78 -0.89
N GLY A 197 -21.25 -1.90 -0.68
CA GLY A 197 -20.68 -3.13 -0.18
C GLY A 197 -20.71 -3.23 1.35
N ARG A 198 -19.64 -3.72 1.97
CA ARG A 198 -19.57 -3.91 3.42
C ARG A 198 -18.37 -3.19 4.02
N GLY A 199 -18.61 -2.32 4.99
CA GLY A 199 -17.57 -1.76 5.86
C GLY A 199 -17.49 -2.53 7.17
N ASP A 200 -16.40 -3.29 7.39
CA ASP A 200 -16.11 -4.02 8.63
C ASP A 200 -14.90 -3.36 9.31
N LEU A 201 -15.18 -2.42 10.23
CA LEU A 201 -14.17 -1.57 10.85
C LEU A 201 -14.06 -1.89 12.34
N ASN A 202 -12.92 -2.40 12.74
CA ASN A 202 -12.70 -2.85 14.11
C ASN A 202 -11.46 -2.21 14.74
N SER A 203 -11.65 -1.60 15.92
CA SER A 203 -10.57 -1.09 16.76
C SER A 203 -10.71 -1.63 18.18
N VAL A 204 -9.61 -1.77 18.90
CA VAL A 204 -9.69 -2.00 20.35
C VAL A 204 -9.66 -0.66 21.08
N SER A 205 -8.72 0.20 20.73
CA SER A 205 -8.57 1.52 21.36
C SER A 205 -8.29 2.57 20.29
N GLY A 206 -9.32 3.18 19.79
CA GLY A 206 -9.20 4.21 18.76
C GLY A 206 -10.55 4.57 18.15
N ASP A 207 -10.63 5.79 17.66
CA ASP A 207 -11.84 6.32 17.07
C ASP A 207 -12.01 5.78 15.64
N ILE A 208 -13.26 5.58 15.25
CA ILE A 208 -13.62 5.20 13.89
C ILE A 208 -14.52 6.29 13.31
N GLU A 209 -14.07 6.90 12.22
CA GLU A 209 -14.81 7.90 11.47
C GLU A 209 -15.09 7.36 10.06
N VAL A 210 -16.36 7.32 9.69
CA VAL A 210 -16.79 6.88 8.36
C VAL A 210 -17.69 7.91 7.74
N ARG A 211 -17.47 8.22 6.48
CA ARG A 211 -18.36 9.07 5.70
C ARG A 211 -18.91 8.27 4.52
N VAL A 212 -20.18 8.42 4.31
CA VAL A 212 -20.94 7.68 3.29
C VAL A 212 -21.38 8.64 2.19
N VAL A 213 -21.28 8.21 0.95
CA VAL A 213 -21.74 8.99 -0.20
C VAL A 213 -23.22 9.40 -0.03
N PRO A 214 -23.59 10.65 -0.29
CA PRO A 214 -24.97 11.08 -0.25
C PRO A 214 -25.88 10.26 -1.17
N GLY A 215 -27.05 9.87 -0.68
CA GLY A 215 -28.01 9.08 -1.45
C GLY A 215 -27.89 7.56 -1.30
N THR A 216 -26.80 7.05 -0.75
CA THR A 216 -26.63 5.61 -0.47
C THR A 216 -27.49 5.18 0.71
N GLY A 217 -28.27 4.09 0.54
CA GLY A 217 -28.96 3.40 1.61
C GLY A 217 -27.97 2.64 2.51
N VAL A 218 -28.04 2.83 3.83
CA VAL A 218 -27.04 2.27 4.75
C VAL A 218 -27.69 1.51 5.88
N PHE A 219 -27.25 0.29 6.08
CA PHE A 219 -27.51 -0.45 7.31
C PHE A 219 -26.34 -0.24 8.29
N LEU A 220 -26.65 0.19 9.53
CA LEU A 220 -25.65 0.49 10.55
C LEU A 220 -25.71 -0.53 11.70
N ASP A 221 -24.56 -1.18 12.00
CA ASP A 221 -24.31 -1.93 13.23
C ASP A 221 -23.10 -1.31 13.93
N LEU A 222 -23.35 -0.41 14.86
CA LEU A 222 -22.33 0.38 15.55
C LEU A 222 -22.29 0.01 17.03
N ALA A 223 -21.14 -0.41 17.54
CA ALA A 223 -20.96 -0.77 18.95
C ALA A 223 -19.66 -0.21 19.53
N SER A 224 -19.78 0.49 20.66
CA SER A 224 -18.64 0.90 21.50
C SER A 224 -18.93 0.52 22.96
N VAL A 225 -17.92 0.02 23.68
CA VAL A 225 -18.10 -0.34 25.09
C VAL A 225 -18.00 0.90 25.97
N THR A 226 -17.03 1.78 25.72
CA THR A 226 -16.79 2.95 26.59
C THR A 226 -16.73 4.28 25.87
N GLY A 227 -17.01 4.30 24.56
CA GLY A 227 -16.98 5.52 23.75
C GLY A 227 -18.36 6.04 23.36
N ARG A 228 -18.36 7.19 22.69
CA ARG A 228 -19.59 7.78 22.15
C ARG A 228 -19.85 7.23 20.76
N VAL A 229 -21.09 6.86 20.50
CA VAL A 229 -21.56 6.49 19.16
C VAL A 229 -22.47 7.59 18.63
N THR A 230 -22.11 8.19 17.51
CA THR A 230 -22.87 9.26 16.85
C THR A 230 -23.06 8.94 15.37
N SER A 231 -24.27 9.22 14.89
CA SER A 231 -24.58 9.13 13.44
C SER A 231 -25.35 10.38 13.03
N ASP A 232 -24.85 11.07 12.03
CA ASP A 232 -25.49 12.21 11.39
C ASP A 232 -26.33 11.79 10.16
N LEU A 233 -26.49 10.48 9.96
CA LEU A 233 -27.36 9.95 8.92
C LEU A 233 -28.82 10.08 9.36
N ALA A 234 -29.65 10.75 8.56
CA ALA A 234 -31.09 10.75 8.76
C ALA A 234 -31.61 9.31 8.65
N SER A 235 -32.53 8.91 9.54
CA SER A 235 -33.27 7.67 9.41
C SER A 235 -34.06 7.72 8.11
N PHE A 236 -33.79 6.83 7.21
CA PHE A 236 -34.61 6.61 6.02
C PHE A 236 -35.61 5.52 6.35
N ASP A 237 -36.89 5.89 6.41
CA ASP A 237 -37.98 4.92 6.35
C ASP A 237 -38.08 4.44 4.89
N GLN A 238 -37.24 3.49 4.52
CA GLN A 238 -37.33 2.85 3.21
C GLN A 238 -37.97 1.48 3.40
N GLU A 239 -39.21 1.37 3.04
CA GLU A 239 -39.99 0.12 3.11
C GLU A 239 -39.57 -0.92 2.05
N ASP A 240 -38.80 -0.54 1.02
CA ASP A 240 -38.40 -1.45 -0.07
C ASP A 240 -37.01 -1.04 -0.64
N GLY A 241 -35.99 -1.74 -0.23
CA GLY A 241 -34.68 -1.67 -0.85
C GLY A 241 -33.60 -2.29 0.03
N ASP A 242 -32.91 -3.30 -0.48
CA ASP A 242 -31.70 -3.80 0.14
C ASP A 242 -30.70 -2.65 0.33
N ALA A 243 -30.17 -2.50 1.53
CA ALA A 243 -29.19 -1.46 1.80
C ALA A 243 -27.96 -1.70 0.91
N GLU A 244 -27.59 -0.70 0.12
CA GLU A 244 -26.44 -0.78 -0.78
C GLU A 244 -25.10 -0.91 -0.02
N LEU A 245 -25.10 -0.41 1.23
CA LEU A 245 -23.94 -0.40 2.12
C LEU A 245 -24.32 -0.95 3.50
N GLN A 246 -23.57 -1.95 3.96
CA GLN A 246 -23.64 -2.43 5.34
C GLN A 246 -22.40 -1.96 6.10
N LEU A 247 -22.56 -1.13 7.14
CA LEU A 247 -21.47 -0.69 8.03
C LEU A 247 -21.54 -1.41 9.36
N VAL A 248 -20.50 -2.16 9.66
CA VAL A 248 -20.28 -2.81 10.96
C VAL A 248 -19.05 -2.19 11.59
N CYS A 249 -19.23 -1.32 12.58
CA CYS A 249 -18.12 -0.64 13.24
C CYS A 249 -18.10 -0.99 14.73
N ARG A 250 -16.98 -1.50 15.22
CA ARG A 250 -16.82 -1.94 16.61
C ARG A 250 -15.54 -1.39 17.22
N THR A 251 -15.67 -0.84 18.42
CA THR A 251 -14.53 -0.46 19.25
C THR A 251 -14.78 -0.80 20.71
N VAL A 252 -13.73 -1.03 21.47
CA VAL A 252 -13.86 -1.20 22.93
C VAL A 252 -13.74 0.16 23.62
N SER A 253 -12.71 0.93 23.28
CA SER A 253 -12.46 2.24 23.88
C SER A 253 -12.17 3.25 22.76
N GLY A 254 -13.18 3.93 22.35
CA GLY A 254 -13.10 4.92 21.26
C GLY A 254 -14.47 5.37 20.81
N SER A 255 -14.54 6.49 20.15
CA SER A 255 -15.77 7.04 19.61
C SER A 255 -15.99 6.55 18.17
N LEU A 256 -17.26 6.30 17.83
CA LEU A 256 -17.71 5.99 16.48
C LEU A 256 -18.48 7.18 15.94
N HIS A 257 -18.10 7.64 14.76
CA HIS A 257 -18.79 8.71 14.08
C HIS A 257 -19.06 8.34 12.62
N VAL A 258 -20.33 8.37 12.23
CA VAL A 258 -20.77 8.12 10.86
C VAL A 258 -21.52 9.33 10.34
N ALA A 259 -21.08 9.88 9.21
CA ALA A 259 -21.65 11.07 8.60
C ALA A 259 -21.78 10.92 7.08
N ARG A 260 -22.41 11.90 6.42
CA ARG A 260 -22.38 12.01 4.95
C ARG A 260 -21.08 12.65 4.49
N ALA A 261 -20.53 12.15 3.39
CA ALA A 261 -19.39 12.77 2.74
C ALA A 261 -19.76 14.14 2.16
N ASN A 262 -18.84 15.10 2.30
CA ASN A 262 -19.03 16.41 1.69
C ASN A 262 -18.57 16.39 0.23
N SER A 263 -19.19 17.19 -0.64
CA SER A 263 -18.87 17.27 -2.07
C SER A 263 -17.38 17.62 -2.34
N ALA A 264 -16.73 18.34 -1.42
CA ALA A 264 -15.31 18.69 -1.53
C ALA A 264 -14.36 17.51 -1.26
N GLU A 265 -14.82 16.47 -0.58
CA GLU A 265 -14.02 15.29 -0.22
C GLU A 265 -14.09 14.18 -1.29
N MET A 266 -15.07 14.28 -2.19
CA MET A 266 -15.25 13.36 -3.32
C MET A 266 -14.41 13.74 -4.54
N ALA A 267 -13.74 14.90 -4.51
CA ALA A 267 -12.98 15.47 -5.63
C ALA A 267 -11.44 15.30 -5.49
N ILE A 268 -11.00 14.40 -4.60
CA ILE A 268 -9.55 14.21 -4.33
C ILE A 268 -9.03 13.05 -5.23
#